data_b11aa61d0bfe1edb2080372921b698f1
#
_entry.id   b11aa61d0bfe1edb2080372921b698f1
#
_cell.length_a   1.000
_cell.length_b   1.000
_cell.length_c   1.000
_cell.angle_alpha   90.00
_cell.angle_beta   90.00
_cell.angle_gamma   90.00
#
_symmetry.space_group_name_H-M   'P 1'
#
loop_
_entity.id
_entity.type
_entity.pdbx_description
1 polymer ?
#
loop_
_entity_poly.entity_id
_entity_poly.type
_entity_poly.pdbx_seq_one_letter_code
_entity_poly.pdbx_strand_id
1 'polypeptide(L)'
;SLDFTTNVPYTIKQAGPEPTSFLLYDFGFTIFNDTVVVTEDTLKAKRKELVAWLRASRKGWDENFKDPNAYPPKFAETWFKGTGRTVENEVFFNNAQKPLIEAATGIFSMSDEAIEKNIAALSEVGIKATKDMFDTSLLAEV
;
A
#
# COMPACT_ATOMS: atom_id res chain seq x y z
N SER A 1 -6.38 3.95 19.41
CA SER A 1 -5.24 4.53 18.68
C SER A 1 -5.59 4.69 17.21
N LEU A 2 -4.96 5.63 16.54
CA LEU A 2 -4.95 5.75 15.09
C LEU A 2 -3.72 4.99 14.58
N ASP A 3 -3.93 3.95 13.77
CA ASP A 3 -2.84 3.09 13.33
C ASP A 3 -3.23 2.26 12.10
N PHE A 4 -2.32 1.41 11.64
CA PHE A 4 -2.58 0.51 10.52
C PHE A 4 -3.24 -0.79 10.97
N THR A 5 -4.34 -1.16 10.33
CA THR A 5 -5.05 -2.43 10.57
C THR A 5 -4.20 -3.67 10.28
N THR A 6 -3.11 -3.49 9.57
CA THR A 6 -2.16 -4.55 9.21
C THR A 6 -1.18 -4.92 10.33
N ASN A 7 -1.06 -4.12 11.39
CA ASN A 7 -0.07 -4.37 12.43
C ASN A 7 -0.65 -4.33 13.87
N VAL A 8 -1.23 -3.21 14.28
CA VAL A 8 -1.63 -2.98 15.68
C VAL A 8 -2.67 -3.96 16.20
N PRO A 9 -3.68 -4.41 15.43
CA PRO A 9 -4.61 -5.43 15.91
C PRO A 9 -3.90 -6.72 16.35
N TYR A 10 -2.88 -7.15 15.62
CA TYR A 10 -2.06 -8.30 16.01
C TYR A 10 -1.37 -8.08 17.36
N THR A 11 -0.72 -6.93 17.53
CA THR A 11 0.01 -6.60 18.76
C THR A 11 -0.93 -6.53 19.98
N ILE A 12 -2.11 -5.92 19.82
CA ILE A 12 -3.12 -5.85 20.88
C ILE A 12 -3.60 -7.25 21.26
N LYS A 13 -3.89 -8.10 20.27
CA LYS A 13 -4.33 -9.48 20.49
C LYS A 13 -3.26 -10.31 21.23
N GLN A 14 -1.98 -10.12 20.91
CA GLN A 14 -0.89 -10.76 21.64
C GLN A 14 -0.79 -10.31 23.11
N ALA A 15 -1.20 -9.10 23.42
CA ALA A 15 -1.28 -8.58 24.79
C ALA A 15 -2.54 -9.04 25.56
N GLY A 16 -3.46 -9.79 24.93
CA GLY A 16 -4.63 -10.43 25.52
C GLY A 16 -6.00 -9.84 25.13
N PRO A 17 -6.18 -8.51 24.97
CA PRO A 17 -7.48 -7.96 24.55
C PRO A 17 -7.85 -8.33 23.10
N GLU A 18 -9.16 -8.47 22.83
CA GLU A 18 -9.65 -8.60 21.45
C GLU A 18 -9.83 -7.20 20.85
N PRO A 19 -9.10 -6.86 19.75
CA PRO A 19 -9.17 -5.54 19.15
C PRO A 19 -10.44 -5.37 18.31
N THR A 20 -11.06 -4.19 18.42
CA THR A 20 -12.07 -3.73 17.46
C THR A 20 -11.42 -2.72 16.53
N SER A 21 -11.47 -2.98 15.22
CA SER A 21 -10.87 -2.13 14.20
C SER A 21 -11.90 -1.68 13.16
N PHE A 22 -11.73 -0.48 12.63
CA PHE A 22 -12.50 0.05 11.52
C PHE A 22 -11.58 0.94 10.66
N LEU A 23 -11.89 1.03 9.37
CA LEU A 23 -11.13 1.86 8.44
C LEU A 23 -11.70 3.28 8.43
N LEU A 24 -10.85 4.29 8.46
CA LEU A 24 -11.26 5.68 8.23
C LEU A 24 -11.89 5.87 6.86
N TYR A 25 -11.49 5.04 5.89
CA TYR A 25 -12.07 4.97 4.56
C TYR A 25 -13.61 4.78 4.59
N ASP A 26 -14.13 3.92 5.47
CA ASP A 26 -15.56 3.64 5.61
C ASP A 26 -16.36 4.85 6.13
N PHE A 27 -15.65 5.84 6.67
CA PHE A 27 -16.19 7.10 7.20
C PHE A 27 -15.88 8.31 6.32
N GLY A 28 -15.48 8.08 5.07
CA GLY A 28 -15.27 9.15 4.08
C GLY A 28 -13.85 9.67 3.96
N PHE A 29 -12.91 9.20 4.78
CA PHE A 29 -11.50 9.59 4.64
C PHE A 29 -10.79 8.71 3.60
N THR A 30 -11.00 9.02 2.32
CA THR A 30 -10.64 8.20 1.16
C THR A 30 -9.31 8.66 0.55
N ILE A 31 -8.23 8.67 1.31
CA ILE A 31 -6.90 8.99 0.77
C ILE A 31 -6.11 7.72 0.40
N PHE A 32 -5.28 7.83 -0.63
CA PHE A 32 -4.29 6.80 -0.93
C PHE A 32 -3.27 6.74 0.21
N ASN A 33 -2.83 5.54 0.58
CA ASN A 33 -1.79 5.37 1.58
C ASN A 33 -0.41 5.43 0.92
N ASP A 34 0.10 4.30 0.46
CA ASP A 34 1.41 4.25 -0.18
C ASP A 34 1.30 4.55 -1.68
N THR A 35 1.98 5.58 -2.12
CA THR A 35 2.05 5.98 -3.54
C THR A 35 3.50 6.09 -4.00
N VAL A 36 3.72 5.83 -5.28
CA VAL A 36 5.03 6.05 -5.90
C VAL A 36 5.14 7.52 -6.29
N VAL A 37 6.09 8.23 -5.71
CA VAL A 37 6.31 9.66 -5.95
C VAL A 37 7.63 9.88 -6.67
N VAL A 38 7.59 10.64 -7.77
CA VAL A 38 8.77 11.06 -8.53
C VAL A 38 8.62 12.51 -8.96
N THR A 39 9.73 13.17 -9.29
CA THR A 39 9.67 14.50 -9.92
C THR A 39 9.26 14.38 -11.38
N GLU A 40 8.70 15.45 -11.95
CA GLU A 40 8.39 15.51 -13.39
C GLU A 40 9.62 15.24 -14.27
N ASP A 41 10.77 15.75 -13.88
CA ASP A 41 12.02 15.53 -14.62
C ASP A 41 12.41 14.05 -14.60
N THR A 42 12.25 13.38 -13.47
CA THR A 42 12.47 11.93 -13.35
C THR A 42 11.47 11.16 -14.21
N LEU A 43 10.19 11.53 -14.17
CA LEU A 43 9.16 10.91 -14.99
C LEU A 43 9.48 10.99 -16.49
N LYS A 44 9.95 12.16 -16.95
CA LYS A 44 10.34 12.37 -18.37
C LYS A 44 11.63 11.62 -18.72
N ALA A 45 12.66 11.75 -17.89
CA ALA A 45 14.00 11.24 -18.19
C ALA A 45 14.13 9.72 -18.03
N LYS A 46 13.37 9.12 -17.07
CA LYS A 46 13.49 7.70 -16.68
C LYS A 46 12.19 6.91 -16.87
N ARG A 47 11.37 7.30 -17.83
CA ARG A 47 10.06 6.65 -18.06
C ARG A 47 10.18 5.13 -18.24
N LYS A 48 11.16 4.66 -19.03
CA LYS A 48 11.35 3.22 -19.29
C LYS A 48 11.72 2.46 -18.02
N GLU A 49 12.61 3.02 -17.23
CA GLU A 49 13.02 2.44 -15.95
C GLU A 49 11.89 2.40 -14.94
N LEU A 50 11.05 3.44 -14.88
CA LEU A 50 9.88 3.49 -14.02
C LEU A 50 8.84 2.44 -14.43
N VAL A 51 8.58 2.27 -15.73
CA VAL A 51 7.71 1.20 -16.23
C VAL A 51 8.26 -0.17 -15.88
N ALA A 52 9.57 -0.39 -16.07
CA ALA A 52 10.21 -1.65 -15.72
C ALA A 52 10.14 -1.94 -14.21
N TRP A 53 10.33 -0.92 -13.38
CA TRP A 53 10.21 -1.03 -11.93
C TRP A 53 8.77 -1.36 -11.50
N LEU A 54 7.78 -0.68 -12.05
CA LEU A 54 6.36 -0.94 -11.76
C LEU A 54 5.96 -2.36 -12.17
N ARG A 55 6.40 -2.83 -13.35
CA ARG A 55 6.17 -4.22 -13.80
C ARG A 55 6.79 -5.25 -12.85
N ALA A 56 8.04 -5.02 -12.45
CA ALA A 56 8.74 -5.91 -11.52
C ALA A 56 8.06 -5.93 -10.15
N SER A 57 7.64 -4.76 -9.65
CA SER A 57 6.93 -4.64 -8.38
C SER A 57 5.55 -5.30 -8.42
N ARG A 58 4.77 -5.11 -9.50
CA ARG A 58 3.49 -5.80 -9.70
C ARG A 58 3.68 -7.31 -9.69
N LYS A 59 4.64 -7.81 -10.46
CA LYS A 59 4.98 -9.24 -10.49
C LYS A 59 5.37 -9.76 -9.10
N GLY A 60 6.12 -8.96 -8.33
CA GLY A 60 6.50 -9.31 -6.97
C GLY A 60 5.29 -9.43 -6.04
N TRP A 61 4.34 -8.51 -6.12
CA TRP A 61 3.08 -8.59 -5.37
C TRP A 61 2.21 -9.76 -5.79
N ASP A 62 2.03 -9.98 -7.10
CA ASP A 62 1.27 -11.12 -7.64
C ASP A 62 1.85 -12.45 -7.15
N GLU A 63 3.18 -12.56 -7.14
CA GLU A 63 3.86 -13.77 -6.64
C GLU A 63 3.68 -13.93 -5.12
N ASN A 64 3.86 -12.83 -4.36
CA ASN A 64 3.68 -12.84 -2.91
C ASN A 64 2.25 -13.24 -2.51
N PHE A 65 1.24 -12.78 -3.24
CA PHE A 65 -0.16 -13.03 -2.91
C PHE A 65 -0.68 -14.41 -3.33
N LYS A 66 0.10 -15.20 -4.05
CA LYS A 66 -0.20 -16.63 -4.23
C LYS A 66 -0.12 -17.39 -2.90
N ASP A 67 0.86 -17.06 -2.07
CA ASP A 67 1.01 -17.55 -0.70
C ASP A 67 1.65 -16.48 0.20
N PRO A 68 0.85 -15.62 0.85
CA PRO A 68 1.37 -14.56 1.71
C PRO A 68 2.20 -15.05 2.90
N ASN A 69 2.15 -16.35 3.23
CA ASN A 69 2.92 -16.92 4.34
C ASN A 69 4.34 -17.33 3.92
N ALA A 70 4.60 -17.45 2.61
CA ALA A 70 5.84 -18.05 2.11
C ALA A 70 7.08 -17.17 2.25
N TYR A 71 6.92 -15.84 2.14
CA TYR A 71 8.05 -14.91 2.11
C TYR A 71 8.52 -14.40 3.48
N PRO A 72 7.65 -14.08 4.46
CA PRO A 72 8.09 -13.57 5.75
C PRO A 72 9.16 -14.43 6.44
N PRO A 73 9.06 -15.78 6.51
CA PRO A 73 10.12 -16.59 7.09
C PRO A 73 11.47 -16.48 6.38
N LYS A 74 11.45 -16.28 5.05
CA LYS A 74 12.69 -16.16 4.24
C LYS A 74 13.46 -14.87 4.53
N PHE A 75 12.78 -13.84 5.03
CA PHE A 75 13.36 -12.53 5.30
C PHE A 75 13.69 -12.30 6.77
N ALA A 76 13.33 -13.24 7.66
CA ALA A 76 13.51 -13.11 9.11
C ALA A 76 14.97 -12.85 9.50
N GLU A 77 15.91 -13.58 8.88
CA GLU A 77 17.35 -13.49 9.16
C GLU A 77 18.06 -12.37 8.38
N THR A 78 17.34 -11.64 7.52
CA THR A 78 17.88 -10.59 6.66
C THR A 78 17.21 -9.24 6.91
N TRP A 79 16.05 -9.01 6.30
CA TRP A 79 15.43 -7.69 6.23
C TRP A 79 14.83 -7.19 7.54
N PHE A 80 14.36 -8.06 8.41
CA PHE A 80 13.85 -7.64 9.72
C PHE A 80 14.62 -8.19 10.92
N LYS A 81 15.80 -8.74 10.68
CA LYS A 81 16.73 -9.11 11.75
C LYS A 81 17.08 -7.88 12.62
N GLY A 82 16.87 -8.01 13.92
CA GLY A 82 17.19 -6.93 14.87
C GLY A 82 16.17 -5.78 14.93
N THR A 83 15.05 -5.86 14.17
CA THR A 83 14.00 -4.83 14.20
C THR A 83 12.97 -5.03 15.31
N GLY A 84 13.00 -6.16 16.02
CA GLY A 84 11.96 -6.56 16.98
C GLY A 84 10.71 -7.17 16.33
N ARG A 85 10.65 -7.25 15.00
CA ARG A 85 9.52 -7.86 14.26
C ARG A 85 9.67 -9.38 14.26
N THR A 86 8.57 -10.10 14.46
CA THR A 86 8.54 -11.56 14.43
C THR A 86 7.98 -12.08 13.10
N VAL A 87 8.29 -13.33 12.77
CA VAL A 87 7.74 -13.97 11.55
C VAL A 87 6.22 -13.99 11.59
N GLU A 88 5.63 -14.29 12.74
CA GLU A 88 4.18 -14.36 12.93
C GLU A 88 3.52 -12.99 12.71
N ASN A 89 4.14 -11.90 13.19
CA ASN A 89 3.65 -10.55 12.94
C ASN A 89 3.72 -10.20 11.45
N GLU A 90 4.82 -10.54 10.78
CA GLU A 90 4.98 -10.29 9.35
C GLU A 90 4.04 -11.13 8.48
N VAL A 91 3.75 -12.36 8.88
CA VAL A 91 2.73 -13.20 8.23
C VAL A 91 1.34 -12.56 8.40
N PHE A 92 1.00 -12.11 9.62
CA PHE A 92 -0.26 -11.38 9.84
C PHE A 92 -0.33 -10.13 8.98
N PHE A 93 0.72 -9.31 8.98
CA PHE A 93 0.82 -8.09 8.19
C PHE A 93 0.58 -8.37 6.71
N ASN A 94 1.30 -9.35 6.15
CA ASN A 94 1.23 -9.69 4.73
C ASN A 94 -0.16 -10.20 4.31
N ASN A 95 -0.82 -10.97 5.17
CA ASN A 95 -2.20 -11.43 4.93
C ASN A 95 -3.21 -10.27 5.05
N ALA A 96 -3.06 -9.41 6.04
CA ALA A 96 -3.97 -8.29 6.29
C ALA A 96 -3.91 -7.21 5.19
N GLN A 97 -2.75 -7.00 4.58
CA GLN A 97 -2.60 -6.01 3.50
C GLN A 97 -3.10 -6.51 2.14
N LYS A 98 -3.18 -7.83 1.92
CA LYS A 98 -3.59 -8.41 0.63
C LYS A 98 -4.90 -7.80 0.10
N PRO A 99 -6.03 -7.81 0.84
CA PRO A 99 -7.29 -7.25 0.34
C PRO A 99 -7.25 -5.73 0.13
N LEU A 100 -6.28 -5.03 0.73
CA LEU A 100 -6.11 -3.59 0.56
C LEU A 100 -5.30 -3.24 -0.71
N ILE A 101 -4.43 -4.14 -1.15
CA ILE A 101 -3.57 -3.97 -2.32
C ILE A 101 -4.19 -4.59 -3.58
N GLU A 102 -4.83 -5.76 -3.47
CA GLU A 102 -5.52 -6.43 -4.58
C GLU A 102 -6.86 -5.75 -4.89
N ALA A 103 -6.81 -4.59 -5.52
CA ALA A 103 -8.02 -3.96 -6.03
C ALA A 103 -8.56 -4.70 -7.27
N ALA A 104 -9.88 -4.60 -7.51
CA ALA A 104 -10.52 -5.18 -8.70
C ALA A 104 -9.94 -4.66 -10.03
N THR A 105 -9.36 -3.46 -10.00
CA THR A 105 -8.71 -2.80 -11.14
C THR A 105 -7.22 -3.15 -11.29
N GLY A 106 -6.68 -3.97 -10.38
CA GLY A 106 -5.27 -4.39 -10.36
C GLY A 106 -4.38 -3.55 -9.45
N ILE A 107 -3.21 -4.12 -9.13
CA ILE A 107 -2.18 -3.47 -8.31
C ILE A 107 -1.63 -2.24 -9.05
N PHE A 108 -1.40 -1.15 -8.33
CA PHE A 108 -1.00 0.18 -8.81
C PHE A 108 -2.05 0.94 -9.62
N SER A 109 -3.30 0.46 -9.66
CA SER A 109 -4.35 1.19 -10.36
C SER A 109 -4.83 2.41 -9.56
N MET A 110 -5.17 3.48 -10.28
CA MET A 110 -5.84 4.66 -9.75
C MET A 110 -6.97 5.02 -10.71
N SER A 111 -8.23 4.83 -10.30
CA SER A 111 -9.36 5.30 -11.10
C SER A 111 -9.56 6.80 -10.95
N ASP A 112 -10.15 7.46 -11.94
CA ASP A 112 -10.50 8.88 -11.86
C ASP A 112 -11.38 9.18 -10.63
N GLU A 113 -12.34 8.32 -10.33
CA GLU A 113 -13.19 8.44 -9.15
C GLU A 113 -12.39 8.39 -7.84
N ALA A 114 -11.43 7.47 -7.74
CA ALA A 114 -10.58 7.36 -6.55
C ALA A 114 -9.68 8.59 -6.40
N ILE A 115 -9.14 9.13 -7.49
CA ILE A 115 -8.35 10.37 -7.49
C ILE A 115 -9.20 11.56 -7.01
N GLU A 116 -10.41 11.70 -7.54
CA GLU A 116 -11.33 12.78 -7.15
C GLU A 116 -11.72 12.71 -5.67
N LYS A 117 -12.04 11.52 -5.17
CA LYS A 117 -12.32 11.29 -3.74
C LYS A 117 -11.11 11.62 -2.85
N ASN A 118 -9.91 11.24 -3.29
CA ASN A 118 -8.67 11.56 -2.58
C ASN A 118 -8.43 13.07 -2.51
N ILE A 119 -8.61 13.79 -3.61
CA ILE A 119 -8.49 15.25 -3.66
C ILE A 119 -9.51 15.93 -2.74
N ALA A 120 -10.77 15.47 -2.75
CA ALA A 120 -11.82 16.00 -1.90
C ALA A 120 -11.47 15.80 -0.41
N ALA A 121 -11.07 14.59 -0.01
CA ALA A 121 -10.69 14.30 1.37
C ALA A 121 -9.48 15.13 1.85
N LEU A 122 -8.47 15.32 0.99
CA LEU A 122 -7.32 16.20 1.29
C LEU A 122 -7.74 17.66 1.46
N SER A 123 -8.68 18.14 0.64
CA SER A 123 -9.20 19.51 0.74
C SER A 123 -9.91 19.77 2.06
N GLU A 124 -10.63 18.82 2.62
CA GLU A 124 -11.30 18.93 3.92
C GLU A 124 -10.32 19.18 5.09
N VAL A 125 -9.10 18.67 4.96
CA VAL A 125 -8.02 18.89 5.93
C VAL A 125 -7.06 20.02 5.54
N GLY A 126 -7.44 20.85 4.56
CA GLY A 126 -6.69 22.04 4.15
C GLY A 126 -5.49 21.77 3.24
N ILE A 127 -5.36 20.58 2.70
CA ILE A 127 -4.28 20.22 1.78
C ILE A 127 -4.78 20.41 0.34
N LYS A 128 -4.08 21.25 -0.42
CA LYS A 128 -4.37 21.44 -1.84
C LYS A 128 -3.73 20.31 -2.67
N ALA A 129 -4.57 19.53 -3.32
CA ALA A 129 -4.14 18.57 -4.34
C ALA A 129 -4.92 18.83 -5.62
N THR A 130 -4.32 18.59 -6.77
CA THR A 130 -4.92 18.76 -8.09
C THR A 130 -4.74 17.49 -8.91
N LYS A 131 -5.60 17.28 -9.91
CA LYS A 131 -5.62 16.04 -10.70
C LYS A 131 -4.32 15.79 -11.46
N ASP A 132 -3.61 16.82 -11.86
CA ASP A 132 -2.32 16.77 -12.56
C ASP A 132 -1.17 16.23 -11.69
N MET A 133 -1.35 16.18 -10.36
CA MET A 133 -0.41 15.52 -9.44
C MET A 133 -0.48 13.98 -9.52
N PHE A 134 -1.53 13.42 -10.13
CA PHE A 134 -1.77 11.98 -10.22
C PHE A 134 -1.56 11.51 -11.66
N ASP A 135 -0.35 11.06 -11.97
CA ASP A 135 -0.02 10.58 -13.32
C ASP A 135 -0.25 9.06 -13.44
N THR A 136 -1.25 8.70 -14.22
CA THR A 136 -1.58 7.30 -14.52
C THR A 136 -1.05 6.84 -15.88
N SER A 137 -0.31 7.69 -16.60
CA SER A 137 0.14 7.43 -17.99
C SER A 137 1.06 6.22 -18.12
N LEU A 138 1.80 5.88 -17.05
CA LEU A 138 2.67 4.70 -17.04
C LEU A 138 1.88 3.39 -16.95
N LEU A 139 0.67 3.41 -16.39
CA LEU A 139 -0.11 2.19 -16.09
C LEU A 139 -0.56 1.46 -17.35
N ALA A 140 -0.70 2.15 -18.47
CA ALA A 140 -0.99 1.53 -19.77
C ALA A 140 0.18 0.69 -20.31
N GLU A 141 1.39 0.90 -19.78
CA GLU A 141 2.61 0.22 -20.17
C GLU A 141 3.06 -0.85 -19.16
N VAL A 142 2.32 -1.07 -18.07
CA VAL A 142 2.70 -1.96 -16.94
C VAL A 142 1.95 -3.28 -16.94
#